data_e03ed32a06dcc11506ae3b49353347ef
#
_entry.id   e03ed32a06dcc11506ae3b49353347ef
#
_cell.length_a   1.000
_cell.length_b   1.000
_cell.length_c   1.000
_cell.angle_alpha   90.00
_cell.angle_beta   90.00
_cell.angle_gamma   90.00
#
_symmetry.space_group_name_H-M   'P 1'
#
loop_
_entity.id
_entity.type
_entity.pdbx_description
1 polymer ?
#
loop_
_entity_poly.entity_id
_entity_poly.type
_entity_poly.pdbx_seq_one_letter_code
_entity_poly.pdbx_strand_id
1 'polypeptide(L)'
;MRRFTTGSRSDRTLQRKGFTLIELLVVIAIIAILIALLLPAVQQAREAARRSQCKNNLAQLALALLNYEMAHGVLPPGCVNTTGPIETVAEGYHISWTVNLLPYLDQGPLFREFDFDKGAYEQSQLVTEARMSVLLCPSDPGAYPDLAQSSYAGCHHGVEAQIDVDNDGVFFLNSSVRYRDIIDGSSNTIFLGEKQITLGDLNWMSGTRSTLRNTGTTPNSFAVRGAQFRTQKPAEFEDATVVGGFGSWHTGGGQFALGDGSIRFINERIAIETYQHLGSRNDDNFVGEF
;
A
#
# COMPACT_ATOMS: atom_id res chain seq x y z
N MET A 1 66.54 -45.77 49.86
CA MET A 1 66.41 -46.05 48.42
C MET A 1 64.94 -46.14 48.02
N ARG A 2 64.44 -45.08 47.38
CA ARG A 2 63.04 -45.07 46.82
C ARG A 2 63.17 -45.13 45.29
N ARG A 3 62.59 -46.17 44.68
CA ARG A 3 62.53 -46.35 43.23
C ARG A 3 61.39 -45.50 42.68
N PHE A 4 61.66 -44.62 41.77
CA PHE A 4 60.66 -43.92 40.96
C PHE A 4 60.30 -44.82 39.77
N THR A 5 59.05 -45.16 39.67
CA THR A 5 58.48 -45.79 38.47
C THR A 5 57.98 -44.70 37.51
N THR A 6 58.61 -44.59 36.36
CA THR A 6 58.18 -43.74 35.27
C THR A 6 56.98 -44.38 34.57
N GLY A 7 55.81 -43.75 34.72
CA GLY A 7 54.58 -44.12 33.98
C GLY A 7 54.71 -43.65 32.52
N SER A 8 54.65 -44.58 31.59
CA SER A 8 54.56 -44.30 30.14
C SER A 8 53.19 -43.70 29.82
N ARG A 9 53.18 -42.43 29.36
CA ARG A 9 52.01 -41.82 28.76
C ARG A 9 51.80 -42.42 27.35
N SER A 10 50.75 -43.15 27.14
CA SER A 10 50.27 -43.57 25.84
C SER A 10 49.75 -42.35 25.06
N ASP A 11 50.52 -41.86 24.12
CA ASP A 11 50.11 -40.84 23.16
C ASP A 11 49.09 -41.49 22.19
N ARG A 12 47.82 -41.26 22.43
CA ARG A 12 46.76 -41.57 21.46
C ARG A 12 46.84 -40.57 20.34
N THR A 13 47.61 -40.88 19.32
CA THR A 13 47.54 -40.16 18.03
C THR A 13 46.14 -40.30 17.45
N LEU A 14 45.36 -39.23 17.55
CA LEU A 14 44.08 -39.09 16.82
C LEU A 14 44.40 -39.14 15.32
N GLN A 15 44.16 -40.29 14.69
CA GLN A 15 44.26 -40.38 13.20
C GLN A 15 43.21 -39.41 12.61
N ARG A 16 43.68 -38.29 12.08
CA ARG A 16 42.87 -37.38 11.26
C ARG A 16 42.55 -38.08 9.97
N LYS A 17 41.26 -38.51 9.83
CA LYS A 17 40.77 -39.02 8.58
C LYS A 17 40.81 -37.90 7.55
N GLY A 18 41.55 -38.05 6.48
CA GLY A 18 41.56 -37.11 5.36
C GLY A 18 40.24 -37.18 4.60
N PHE A 19 39.75 -36.04 4.19
CA PHE A 19 38.54 -35.92 3.39
C PHE A 19 38.88 -36.12 1.91
N THR A 20 38.16 -36.98 1.20
CA THR A 20 38.41 -37.21 -0.22
C THR A 20 37.76 -36.11 -1.07
N LEU A 21 38.30 -35.81 -2.25
CA LEU A 21 37.77 -34.85 -3.19
C LEU A 21 36.35 -35.23 -3.63
N ILE A 22 36.04 -36.53 -3.76
CA ILE A 22 34.73 -37.03 -4.14
C ILE A 22 33.69 -36.77 -3.03
N GLU A 23 34.05 -36.99 -1.77
CA GLU A 23 33.14 -36.70 -0.64
C GLU A 23 32.77 -35.21 -0.58
N LEU A 24 33.74 -34.33 -0.81
CA LEU A 24 33.51 -32.90 -0.85
C LEU A 24 32.59 -32.55 -2.04
N LEU A 25 32.86 -33.10 -3.25
CA LEU A 25 32.10 -32.80 -4.45
C LEU A 25 30.65 -33.26 -4.34
N VAL A 26 30.38 -34.43 -3.78
CA VAL A 26 29.01 -34.92 -3.56
C VAL A 26 28.25 -34.01 -2.58
N VAL A 27 28.88 -33.57 -1.50
CA VAL A 27 28.22 -32.70 -0.51
C VAL A 27 27.84 -31.34 -1.15
N ILE A 28 28.77 -30.70 -1.89
CA ILE A 28 28.42 -29.43 -2.55
C ILE A 28 27.36 -29.61 -3.62
N ALA A 29 27.33 -30.74 -4.34
CA ALA A 29 26.30 -31.03 -5.32
C ALA A 29 24.93 -31.17 -4.67
N ILE A 30 24.82 -31.89 -3.53
CA ILE A 30 23.56 -32.01 -2.77
C ILE A 30 23.11 -30.65 -2.25
N ILE A 31 24.02 -29.84 -1.68
CA ILE A 31 23.71 -28.50 -1.17
C ILE A 31 23.20 -27.62 -2.34
N ALA A 32 23.86 -27.65 -3.49
CA ALA A 32 23.46 -26.87 -4.67
C ALA A 32 22.03 -27.23 -5.14
N ILE A 33 21.71 -28.53 -5.18
CA ILE A 33 20.37 -29.00 -5.53
C ILE A 33 19.33 -28.53 -4.50
N LEU A 34 19.62 -28.67 -3.21
CA LEU A 34 18.71 -28.22 -2.15
C LEU A 34 18.44 -26.71 -2.24
N ILE A 35 19.49 -25.89 -2.44
CA ILE A 35 19.35 -24.43 -2.59
C ILE A 35 18.53 -24.10 -3.84
N ALA A 36 18.79 -24.76 -4.97
CA ALA A 36 18.09 -24.53 -6.23
C ALA A 36 16.57 -24.81 -6.13
N LEU A 37 16.17 -25.80 -5.30
CA LEU A 37 14.77 -26.11 -5.05
C LEU A 37 14.13 -25.22 -3.98
N LEU A 38 14.89 -24.85 -2.94
CA LEU A 38 14.37 -24.06 -1.81
C LEU A 38 14.23 -22.57 -2.15
N LEU A 39 15.14 -21.99 -2.94
CA LEU A 39 15.15 -20.55 -3.21
C LEU A 39 13.85 -20.05 -3.86
N PRO A 40 13.32 -20.66 -4.93
CA PRO A 40 12.04 -20.25 -5.51
C PRO A 40 10.88 -20.39 -4.55
N ALA A 41 10.81 -21.47 -3.78
CA ALA A 41 9.73 -21.73 -2.82
C ALA A 41 9.74 -20.68 -1.68
N VAL A 42 10.91 -20.33 -1.16
CA VAL A 42 11.05 -19.29 -0.12
C VAL A 42 10.64 -17.92 -0.66
N GLN A 43 10.99 -17.57 -1.91
CA GLN A 43 10.58 -16.29 -2.50
C GLN A 43 9.06 -16.21 -2.70
N GLN A 44 8.43 -17.29 -3.16
CA GLN A 44 6.96 -17.35 -3.28
C GLN A 44 6.27 -17.23 -1.91
N ALA A 45 6.77 -17.93 -0.90
CA ALA A 45 6.24 -17.84 0.46
C ALA A 45 6.37 -16.42 1.05
N ARG A 46 7.50 -15.76 0.81
CA ARG A 46 7.71 -14.36 1.24
C ARG A 46 6.74 -13.40 0.56
N GLU A 47 6.52 -13.57 -0.75
CA GLU A 47 5.58 -12.70 -1.48
C GLU A 47 4.14 -12.95 -1.04
N ALA A 48 3.74 -14.19 -0.81
CA ALA A 48 2.42 -14.52 -0.24
C ALA A 48 2.22 -13.87 1.13
N ALA A 49 3.25 -13.88 1.99
CA ALA A 49 3.21 -13.22 3.28
C ALA A 49 3.07 -11.68 3.15
N ARG A 50 3.81 -11.04 2.23
CA ARG A 50 3.69 -9.60 1.96
C ARG A 50 2.29 -9.25 1.44
N ARG A 51 1.74 -10.04 0.51
CA ARG A 51 0.37 -9.87 0.00
C ARG A 51 -0.67 -9.99 1.12
N SER A 52 -0.49 -10.94 2.03
CA SER A 52 -1.36 -11.07 3.20
C SER A 52 -1.26 -9.86 4.14
N GLN A 53 -0.07 -9.29 4.31
CA GLN A 53 0.11 -8.07 5.09
C GLN A 53 -0.57 -6.87 4.44
N CYS A 54 -0.47 -6.68 3.10
CA CYS A 54 -1.15 -5.61 2.39
C CYS A 54 -2.68 -5.74 2.50
N LYS A 55 -3.21 -6.97 2.40
CA LYS A 55 -4.63 -7.25 2.65
C LYS A 55 -5.05 -6.88 4.08
N ASN A 56 -4.24 -7.21 5.08
CA ASN A 56 -4.50 -6.86 6.48
C ASN A 56 -4.46 -5.34 6.71
N ASN A 57 -3.53 -4.62 6.07
CA ASN A 57 -3.48 -3.16 6.14
C ASN A 57 -4.77 -2.54 5.60
N LEU A 58 -5.24 -2.98 4.42
CA LEU A 58 -6.51 -2.52 3.86
C LEU A 58 -7.69 -2.85 4.78
N ALA A 59 -7.72 -4.03 5.42
CA ALA A 59 -8.77 -4.39 6.36
C ALA A 59 -8.76 -3.47 7.60
N GLN A 60 -7.59 -3.08 8.11
CA GLN A 60 -7.49 -2.12 9.21
C GLN A 60 -7.97 -0.73 8.79
N LEU A 61 -7.60 -0.26 7.59
CA LEU A 61 -8.07 1.01 7.04
C LEU A 61 -9.59 1.01 6.82
N ALA A 62 -10.16 -0.07 6.27
CA ALA A 62 -11.60 -0.22 6.09
C ALA A 62 -12.34 -0.22 7.44
N LEU A 63 -11.82 -0.92 8.44
CA LEU A 63 -12.38 -0.90 9.80
C LEU A 63 -12.32 0.50 10.42
N ALA A 64 -11.23 1.24 10.21
CA ALA A 64 -11.10 2.62 10.68
C ALA A 64 -12.13 3.55 10.01
N LEU A 65 -12.40 3.37 8.71
CA LEU A 65 -13.46 4.09 7.97
C LEU A 65 -14.84 3.81 8.54
N LEU A 66 -15.15 2.54 8.83
CA LEU A 66 -16.43 2.15 9.45
C LEU A 66 -16.58 2.78 10.84
N ASN A 67 -15.53 2.77 11.66
CA ASN A 67 -15.54 3.41 12.97
C ASN A 67 -15.70 4.93 12.88
N TYR A 68 -15.08 5.57 11.90
CA TYR A 68 -15.25 7.00 11.64
C TYR A 68 -16.71 7.31 11.28
N GLU A 69 -17.28 6.55 10.34
CA GLU A 69 -18.67 6.74 9.91
C GLU A 69 -19.66 6.51 11.06
N MET A 70 -19.46 5.50 11.88
CA MET A 70 -20.29 5.26 13.08
C MET A 70 -20.25 6.44 14.05
N ALA A 71 -19.12 7.14 14.17
CA ALA A 71 -18.96 8.28 15.09
C ALA A 71 -19.51 9.58 14.50
N HIS A 72 -19.40 9.80 13.20
CA HIS A 72 -19.69 11.06 12.53
C HIS A 72 -20.95 11.03 11.63
N GLY A 73 -21.47 9.86 11.33
CA GLY A 73 -22.64 9.66 10.44
C GLY A 73 -22.36 9.91 8.97
N VAL A 74 -21.10 10.14 8.61
CA VAL A 74 -20.59 10.33 7.24
C VAL A 74 -19.19 9.73 7.13
N LEU A 75 -18.78 9.37 5.92
CA LEU A 75 -17.37 9.00 5.64
C LEU A 75 -16.49 10.26 5.63
N PRO A 76 -15.18 10.13 5.91
CA PRO A 76 -14.28 11.26 5.89
C PRO A 76 -14.15 11.82 4.47
N PRO A 77 -14.01 13.15 4.29
CA PRO A 77 -13.77 13.74 2.98
C PRO A 77 -12.44 13.25 2.39
N GLY A 78 -12.42 12.98 1.09
CA GLY A 78 -11.20 12.54 0.40
C GLY A 78 -10.09 13.57 0.47
N CYS A 79 -10.44 14.82 0.20
CA CYS A 79 -9.60 16.01 0.36
C CYS A 79 -10.43 17.14 0.97
N VAL A 80 -9.84 17.90 1.89
CA VAL A 80 -10.41 19.16 2.38
C VAL A 80 -9.62 20.30 1.78
N ASN A 81 -10.29 21.18 1.02
CA ASN A 81 -9.71 22.42 0.49
C ASN A 81 -10.81 23.44 0.23
N THR A 82 -10.43 24.73 0.16
CA THR A 82 -11.38 25.83 -0.07
C THR A 82 -11.86 25.91 -1.51
N THR A 83 -11.05 25.50 -2.46
CA THR A 83 -11.30 25.59 -3.92
C THR A 83 -10.92 24.29 -4.59
N GLY A 84 -11.53 24.01 -5.74
CA GLY A 84 -11.17 22.94 -6.68
C GLY A 84 -10.98 23.50 -8.11
N PRO A 85 -10.58 22.67 -9.04
CA PRO A 85 -10.09 21.31 -8.86
C PRO A 85 -8.73 21.25 -8.14
N ILE A 86 -8.41 20.08 -7.53
CA ILE A 86 -7.17 19.89 -6.79
C ILE A 86 -6.03 19.51 -7.73
N GLU A 87 -4.95 20.28 -7.64
CA GLU A 87 -3.67 19.97 -8.29
C GLU A 87 -2.73 19.24 -7.33
N THR A 88 -1.88 18.36 -7.87
CA THR A 88 -0.86 17.65 -7.07
C THR A 88 0.40 18.51 -6.95
N VAL A 89 0.28 19.55 -6.15
CA VAL A 89 1.34 20.49 -5.77
C VAL A 89 1.40 20.58 -4.24
N ALA A 90 2.57 20.90 -3.68
CA ALA A 90 2.75 21.05 -2.24
C ALA A 90 2.29 22.43 -1.75
N GLU A 91 1.11 22.86 -2.17
CA GLU A 91 0.49 24.14 -1.84
C GLU A 91 -0.99 23.93 -1.52
N GLY A 92 -1.58 24.79 -0.71
CA GLY A 92 -2.98 24.71 -0.30
C GLY A 92 -3.21 23.88 0.97
N TYR A 93 -4.47 23.79 1.35
CA TYR A 93 -4.86 23.10 2.60
C TYR A 93 -4.79 21.57 2.47
N HIS A 94 -5.34 20.98 1.45
CA HIS A 94 -5.25 19.61 0.95
C HIS A 94 -5.23 18.50 2.02
N ILE A 95 -5.96 18.63 3.11
CA ILE A 95 -5.99 17.59 4.16
C ILE A 95 -6.72 16.35 3.65
N SER A 96 -6.02 15.20 3.73
CA SER A 96 -6.50 13.89 3.28
C SER A 96 -7.42 13.20 4.28
N TRP A 97 -8.24 12.28 3.79
CA TRP A 97 -9.03 11.32 4.57
C TRP A 97 -8.20 10.55 5.61
N THR A 98 -6.93 10.29 5.33
CA THR A 98 -5.99 9.57 6.21
C THR A 98 -5.79 10.26 7.55
N VAL A 99 -5.77 11.61 7.59
CA VAL A 99 -5.63 12.41 8.81
C VAL A 99 -6.83 12.17 9.74
N ASN A 100 -8.03 12.12 9.17
CA ASN A 100 -9.25 11.90 9.92
C ASN A 100 -9.35 10.47 10.52
N LEU A 101 -8.59 9.51 9.98
CA LEU A 101 -8.55 8.15 10.50
C LEU A 101 -7.54 7.93 11.63
N LEU A 102 -6.64 8.85 11.91
CA LEU A 102 -5.60 8.68 12.93
C LEU A 102 -6.14 8.22 14.30
N PRO A 103 -7.26 8.76 14.83
CA PRO A 103 -7.83 8.29 16.08
C PRO A 103 -8.28 6.82 16.07
N TYR A 104 -8.66 6.32 14.89
CA TYR A 104 -9.17 4.96 14.68
C TYR A 104 -8.08 3.95 14.27
N LEU A 105 -6.83 4.44 14.13
CA LEU A 105 -5.64 3.67 13.77
C LEU A 105 -4.62 3.65 14.93
N ASP A 106 -5.07 3.87 16.16
CA ASP A 106 -4.22 3.98 17.36
C ASP A 106 -3.16 5.11 17.28
N GLN A 107 -3.38 6.10 16.41
CA GLN A 107 -2.51 7.26 16.21
C GLN A 107 -3.07 8.52 16.88
N GLY A 108 -3.79 8.39 17.99
CA GLY A 108 -4.33 9.52 18.74
C GLY A 108 -3.31 10.57 19.18
N PRO A 109 -2.08 10.21 19.60
CA PRO A 109 -1.03 11.20 19.86
C PRO A 109 -0.69 12.04 18.63
N LEU A 110 -0.51 11.41 17.45
CA LEU A 110 -0.21 12.09 16.19
C LEU A 110 -1.36 13.02 15.76
N PHE A 111 -2.61 12.59 15.95
CA PHE A 111 -3.79 13.41 15.66
C PHE A 111 -3.83 14.70 16.51
N ARG A 112 -3.40 14.64 17.77
CA ARG A 112 -3.33 15.83 18.65
C ARG A 112 -2.21 16.81 18.30
N GLU A 113 -1.15 16.31 17.62
CA GLU A 113 -0.05 17.14 17.11
C GLU A 113 -0.39 17.80 15.77
N PHE A 114 -1.43 17.30 15.08
CA PHE A 114 -1.83 17.85 13.80
C PHE A 114 -2.52 19.20 14.00
N ASP A 115 -2.00 20.24 13.35
CA ASP A 115 -2.50 21.61 13.42
C ASP A 115 -3.51 21.85 12.28
N PHE A 116 -4.80 21.82 12.60
CA PHE A 116 -5.87 22.01 11.61
C PHE A 116 -6.02 23.46 11.12
N ASP A 117 -5.32 24.43 11.73
CA ASP A 117 -5.27 25.81 11.21
C ASP A 117 -4.27 25.93 10.04
N LYS A 118 -3.47 24.90 9.81
CA LYS A 118 -2.48 24.78 8.73
C LYS A 118 -2.84 23.70 7.73
N GLY A 119 -2.38 23.89 6.51
CA GLY A 119 -2.52 22.88 5.45
C GLY A 119 -1.62 21.64 5.66
N ALA A 120 -1.78 20.64 4.81
CA ALA A 120 -1.03 19.38 4.86
C ALA A 120 0.50 19.55 4.72
N TYR A 121 0.97 20.69 4.26
CA TYR A 121 2.39 20.95 3.94
C TYR A 121 3.10 21.82 4.98
N GLU A 122 2.36 22.44 5.91
CA GLU A 122 2.88 23.38 6.91
C GLU A 122 2.91 22.78 8.32
N GLN A 123 2.75 21.46 8.43
CA GLN A 123 2.76 20.73 9.69
C GLN A 123 4.15 20.66 10.31
N SER A 124 4.21 20.35 11.61
CA SER A 124 5.47 20.14 12.32
C SER A 124 6.26 18.97 11.73
N GLN A 125 7.58 18.98 11.89
CA GLN A 125 8.45 17.89 11.43
C GLN A 125 8.02 16.53 12.01
N LEU A 126 7.56 16.49 13.25
CA LEU A 126 7.05 15.27 13.88
C LEU A 126 5.89 14.66 13.09
N VAL A 127 4.99 15.49 12.57
CA VAL A 127 3.84 15.05 11.77
C VAL A 127 4.25 14.70 10.34
N THR A 128 5.07 15.55 9.70
CA THR A 128 5.47 15.35 8.30
C THR A 128 6.35 14.13 8.08
N GLU A 129 7.15 13.73 9.08
CA GLU A 129 8.01 12.54 9.04
C GLU A 129 7.36 11.30 9.65
N ALA A 130 6.13 11.42 10.18
CA ALA A 130 5.42 10.31 10.80
C ALA A 130 5.11 9.21 9.79
N ARG A 131 5.65 8.01 10.02
CA ARG A 131 5.44 6.84 9.17
C ARG A 131 4.51 5.86 9.85
N MET A 132 3.50 5.47 9.14
CA MET A 132 2.54 4.48 9.61
C MET A 132 2.68 3.20 8.78
N SER A 133 3.04 2.10 9.41
CA SER A 133 3.19 0.80 8.73
C SER A 133 1.90 0.33 8.07
N VAL A 134 0.74 0.73 8.60
CA VAL A 134 -0.58 0.43 8.03
C VAL A 134 -0.80 1.10 6.66
N LEU A 135 -0.12 2.22 6.39
CA LEU A 135 -0.18 2.92 5.09
C LEU A 135 0.85 2.43 4.08
N LEU A 136 1.71 1.47 4.43
CA LEU A 136 2.78 1.01 3.55
C LEU A 136 2.61 -0.46 3.18
N CYS A 137 2.61 -0.75 1.88
CA CYS A 137 2.68 -2.12 1.39
C CYS A 137 4.13 -2.61 1.41
N PRO A 138 4.46 -3.74 2.09
CA PRO A 138 5.83 -4.23 2.18
C PRO A 138 6.41 -4.74 0.84
N SER A 139 5.59 -4.87 -0.19
CA SER A 139 6.03 -5.17 -1.57
C SER A 139 6.32 -3.91 -2.37
N ASP A 140 5.96 -2.72 -1.85
CA ASP A 140 6.24 -1.46 -2.52
C ASP A 140 7.68 -1.00 -2.23
N PRO A 141 8.59 -1.04 -3.21
CA PRO A 141 9.96 -0.57 -3.04
C PRO A 141 10.08 0.96 -3.07
N GLY A 142 8.97 1.66 -3.37
CA GLY A 142 8.90 3.12 -3.44
C GLY A 142 8.78 3.81 -2.09
N ALA A 143 8.64 3.07 -0.99
CA ALA A 143 8.68 3.64 0.35
C ALA A 143 10.04 4.31 0.62
N TYR A 144 10.17 5.56 0.17
CA TYR A 144 11.39 6.35 0.37
C TYR A 144 11.64 6.57 1.87
N PRO A 145 12.90 6.42 2.35
CA PRO A 145 13.23 6.59 3.75
C PRO A 145 12.88 7.99 4.29
N ASP A 146 12.85 9.00 3.44
CA ASP A 146 12.73 10.40 3.84
C ASP A 146 11.33 11.00 3.65
N LEU A 147 10.38 10.25 3.05
CA LEU A 147 9.02 10.71 2.80
C LEU A 147 7.98 9.80 3.45
N ALA A 148 7.13 10.39 4.26
CA ALA A 148 5.98 9.72 4.85
C ALA A 148 4.85 9.61 3.79
N GLN A 149 4.82 8.51 3.04
CA GLN A 149 3.91 8.28 1.91
C GLN A 149 2.88 7.19 2.21
N SER A 150 1.91 7.01 1.31
CA SER A 150 0.91 5.94 1.37
C SER A 150 0.96 5.06 0.13
N SER A 151 0.92 3.73 0.32
CA SER A 151 0.69 2.72 -0.73
C SER A 151 -0.80 2.41 -0.93
N TYR A 152 -1.68 3.17 -0.28
CA TYR A 152 -3.14 3.02 -0.39
C TYR A 152 -3.78 4.35 -0.71
N ALA A 153 -4.87 4.31 -1.49
CA ALA A 153 -5.62 5.49 -1.90
C ALA A 153 -7.12 5.25 -1.82
N GLY A 154 -7.88 6.33 -1.57
CA GLY A 154 -9.32 6.36 -1.69
C GLY A 154 -9.77 6.50 -3.14
N CYS A 155 -10.93 5.94 -3.49
CA CYS A 155 -11.51 6.09 -4.82
C CYS A 155 -12.31 7.40 -4.89
N HIS A 156 -11.88 8.33 -5.79
CA HIS A 156 -12.58 9.60 -5.94
C HIS A 156 -13.55 9.62 -7.13
N HIS A 157 -13.32 8.79 -8.16
CA HIS A 157 -14.15 8.79 -9.37
C HIS A 157 -14.08 7.49 -10.15
N GLY A 158 -15.15 7.16 -10.91
CA GLY A 158 -15.21 5.99 -11.78
C GLY A 158 -14.39 6.10 -13.06
N VAL A 159 -14.07 7.32 -13.51
CA VAL A 159 -13.26 7.59 -14.70
C VAL A 159 -12.08 8.52 -14.35
N GLU A 160 -11.13 8.69 -15.28
CA GLU A 160 -10.08 9.68 -15.08
C GLU A 160 -10.68 11.08 -15.07
N ALA A 161 -10.51 11.77 -13.95
CA ALA A 161 -11.00 13.11 -13.71
C ALA A 161 -10.11 13.82 -12.68
N GLN A 162 -10.19 15.13 -12.64
CA GLN A 162 -9.60 15.94 -11.57
C GLN A 162 -10.34 15.68 -10.27
N ILE A 163 -9.67 15.84 -9.13
CA ILE A 163 -10.32 15.75 -7.82
C ILE A 163 -11.13 17.03 -7.60
N ASP A 164 -12.44 16.92 -7.66
CA ASP A 164 -13.37 18.05 -7.49
C ASP A 164 -14.62 17.63 -6.70
N VAL A 165 -15.52 18.57 -6.45
CA VAL A 165 -16.74 18.40 -5.65
C VAL A 165 -17.83 17.55 -6.32
N ASP A 166 -17.78 17.39 -7.63
CA ASP A 166 -18.75 16.68 -8.45
C ASP A 166 -18.36 15.24 -8.78
N ASN A 167 -17.27 14.72 -8.20
CA ASN A 167 -16.84 13.36 -8.42
C ASN A 167 -17.85 12.33 -7.87
N ASP A 168 -17.94 11.18 -8.53
CA ASP A 168 -18.93 10.13 -8.24
C ASP A 168 -18.40 8.99 -7.35
N GLY A 169 -17.11 8.96 -7.03
CA GLY A 169 -16.54 8.03 -6.06
C GLY A 169 -16.94 8.38 -4.62
N VAL A 170 -16.27 7.79 -3.66
CA VAL A 170 -16.57 7.98 -2.23
C VAL A 170 -15.72 9.09 -1.60
N PHE A 171 -14.46 9.21 -2.01
CA PHE A 171 -13.47 10.10 -1.42
C PHE A 171 -13.06 11.22 -2.39
N PHE A 172 -13.76 12.34 -2.38
CA PHE A 172 -13.48 13.46 -3.28
C PHE A 172 -13.36 14.78 -2.50
N LEU A 173 -13.23 15.89 -3.19
CA LEU A 173 -13.08 17.21 -2.58
C LEU A 173 -14.29 17.56 -1.72
N ASN A 174 -14.06 17.82 -0.43
CA ASN A 174 -15.07 18.18 0.57
C ASN A 174 -16.26 17.22 0.61
N SER A 175 -16.04 15.93 0.27
CA SER A 175 -17.10 14.91 0.27
C SER A 175 -17.71 14.71 1.67
N SER A 176 -19.02 14.42 1.69
CA SER A 176 -19.78 14.12 2.90
C SER A 176 -20.73 12.96 2.61
N VAL A 177 -20.16 11.83 2.17
CA VAL A 177 -20.90 10.64 1.71
C VAL A 177 -21.37 9.83 2.91
N ARG A 178 -22.62 9.42 2.91
CA ARG A 178 -23.22 8.49 3.87
C ARG A 178 -23.41 7.13 3.21
N TYR A 179 -23.50 6.06 3.98
CA TYR A 179 -23.77 4.73 3.42
C TYR A 179 -25.06 4.68 2.57
N ARG A 180 -26.09 5.44 2.92
CA ARG A 180 -27.32 5.54 2.12
C ARG A 180 -27.15 6.22 0.75
N ASP A 181 -26.06 6.95 0.56
CA ASP A 181 -25.73 7.64 -0.69
C ASP A 181 -24.96 6.73 -1.66
N ILE A 182 -24.67 5.48 -1.24
CA ILE A 182 -24.00 4.44 -2.03
C ILE A 182 -25.10 3.55 -2.63
N ILE A 183 -25.68 4.01 -3.73
CA ILE A 183 -26.87 3.40 -4.35
C ILE A 183 -26.53 2.05 -4.99
N ASP A 184 -25.33 1.91 -5.56
CA ASP A 184 -24.85 0.70 -6.23
C ASP A 184 -24.51 -0.44 -5.25
N GLY A 185 -24.60 -0.14 -3.94
CA GLY A 185 -24.37 -1.08 -2.85
C GLY A 185 -22.93 -1.12 -2.37
N SER A 186 -22.76 -1.14 -1.05
CA SER A 186 -21.45 -1.09 -0.41
C SER A 186 -20.52 -2.29 -0.75
N SER A 187 -21.09 -3.42 -1.16
CA SER A 187 -20.32 -4.61 -1.61
C SER A 187 -19.86 -4.51 -3.06
N ASN A 188 -20.28 -3.49 -3.81
CA ASN A 188 -19.95 -3.26 -5.21
C ASN A 188 -19.24 -1.92 -5.43
N THR A 189 -18.93 -1.18 -4.39
CA THR A 189 -18.25 0.12 -4.49
C THR A 189 -16.88 0.06 -3.85
N ILE A 190 -15.84 0.39 -4.60
CA ILE A 190 -14.46 0.50 -4.11
C ILE A 190 -14.33 1.73 -3.21
N PHE A 191 -13.92 1.49 -1.97
CA PHE A 191 -13.52 2.54 -1.05
C PHE A 191 -12.04 2.82 -1.15
N LEU A 192 -11.21 1.80 -0.97
CA LEU A 192 -9.76 1.93 -0.98
C LEU A 192 -9.13 0.90 -1.92
N GLY A 193 -7.97 1.22 -2.45
CA GLY A 193 -7.15 0.30 -3.23
C GLY A 193 -5.67 0.52 -3.04
N GLU A 194 -4.87 -0.46 -3.43
CA GLU A 194 -3.43 -0.31 -3.51
C GLU A 194 -3.06 0.69 -4.60
N LYS A 195 -2.07 1.52 -4.32
CA LYS A 195 -1.41 2.36 -5.32
C LYS A 195 0.11 2.18 -5.23
N GLN A 196 0.81 2.34 -6.32
CA GLN A 196 2.25 2.46 -6.33
C GLN A 196 2.66 3.86 -5.87
N ILE A 197 3.65 3.94 -4.97
CA ILE A 197 4.29 5.21 -4.64
C ILE A 197 5.19 5.59 -5.83
N THR A 198 4.98 6.77 -6.40
CA THR A 198 5.70 7.26 -7.56
C THR A 198 6.47 8.54 -7.25
N LEU A 199 7.47 8.86 -8.07
CA LEU A 199 8.18 10.13 -7.96
C LEU A 199 7.20 11.29 -8.19
N GLY A 200 7.19 12.25 -7.26
CA GLY A 200 6.26 13.38 -7.25
C GLY A 200 4.99 13.14 -6.46
N ASP A 201 4.79 11.96 -5.86
CA ASP A 201 3.80 11.79 -4.80
C ASP A 201 4.24 12.58 -3.55
N LEU A 202 3.29 13.27 -2.96
CA LEU A 202 3.46 14.03 -1.72
C LEU A 202 3.32 13.10 -0.50
N ASN A 203 3.18 13.67 0.68
CA ASN A 203 3.02 12.89 1.91
C ASN A 203 1.62 12.25 2.05
N TRP A 204 1.47 11.36 3.04
CA TRP A 204 0.20 10.67 3.34
C TRP A 204 -0.92 11.60 3.79
N MET A 205 -0.61 12.82 4.24
CA MET A 205 -1.60 13.82 4.66
C MET A 205 -2.22 14.57 3.49
N SER A 206 -1.63 14.46 2.29
CA SER A 206 -2.04 15.20 1.11
C SER A 206 -3.22 14.55 0.40
N GLY A 207 -4.35 15.23 0.38
CA GLY A 207 -5.58 14.85 -0.34
C GLY A 207 -5.50 15.07 -1.85
N THR A 208 -4.37 14.73 -2.44
CA THR A 208 -4.09 14.78 -3.89
C THR A 208 -3.99 13.37 -4.45
N ARG A 209 -3.47 13.17 -5.66
CA ARG A 209 -3.17 11.83 -6.17
C ARG A 209 -2.27 11.01 -5.23
N SER A 210 -1.65 11.62 -4.22
CA SER A 210 -0.86 10.91 -3.23
C SER A 210 -1.68 9.96 -2.35
N THR A 211 -2.97 10.26 -2.14
CA THR A 211 -3.90 9.46 -1.35
C THR A 211 -5.26 9.23 -2.03
N LEU A 212 -5.44 9.71 -3.26
CA LEU A 212 -6.65 9.53 -4.07
C LEU A 212 -6.32 8.94 -5.43
N ARG A 213 -7.17 8.08 -5.94
CA ARG A 213 -7.08 7.43 -7.27
C ARG A 213 -8.49 7.25 -7.85
N ASN A 214 -8.54 6.95 -9.15
CA ASN A 214 -9.80 6.63 -9.85
C ASN A 214 -9.72 5.25 -10.51
N THR A 215 -10.84 4.80 -11.06
CA THR A 215 -10.95 3.55 -11.79
C THR A 215 -11.02 3.74 -13.31
N GLY A 216 -10.62 4.91 -13.78
CA GLY A 216 -10.62 5.25 -15.21
C GLY A 216 -9.72 4.38 -16.08
N THR A 217 -8.75 3.71 -15.48
CA THR A 217 -7.87 2.73 -16.12
C THR A 217 -7.75 1.49 -15.26
N THR A 218 -7.62 0.31 -15.89
CA THR A 218 -7.49 -0.96 -15.15
C THR A 218 -6.27 -0.95 -14.22
N PRO A 219 -6.28 -1.75 -13.13
CA PRO A 219 -5.17 -1.80 -12.19
C PRO A 219 -3.83 -2.04 -12.89
N ASN A 220 -2.78 -1.37 -12.44
CA ASN A 220 -1.42 -1.43 -12.98
C ASN A 220 -1.20 -0.79 -14.37
N SER A 221 -2.19 -0.13 -14.97
CA SER A 221 -2.02 0.54 -16.27
C SER A 221 -1.00 1.69 -16.21
N PHE A 222 -0.92 2.41 -15.08
CA PHE A 222 0.09 3.43 -14.80
C PHE A 222 1.33 2.88 -14.07
N ALA A 223 1.48 1.55 -14.00
CA ALA A 223 2.55 0.94 -13.24
C ALA A 223 3.90 1.20 -13.91
N VAL A 224 4.75 1.95 -13.26
CA VAL A 224 6.17 2.05 -13.61
C VAL A 224 6.88 0.82 -13.06
N ARG A 225 7.32 -0.09 -13.93
CA ARG A 225 8.00 -1.33 -13.54
C ARG A 225 9.52 -1.21 -13.71
N GLY A 226 10.27 -1.85 -12.81
CA GLY A 226 11.72 -1.94 -12.89
C GLY A 226 12.47 -0.81 -12.18
N ALA A 227 13.76 -0.65 -12.47
CA ALA A 227 14.63 0.32 -11.81
C ALA A 227 14.23 1.79 -12.06
N GLN A 228 13.46 2.05 -13.10
CA GLN A 228 13.07 3.39 -13.53
C GLN A 228 12.04 4.04 -12.60
N PHE A 229 11.24 3.27 -11.86
CA PHE A 229 10.17 3.80 -11.01
C PHE A 229 10.67 4.78 -9.92
N ARG A 230 11.95 4.66 -9.52
CA ARG A 230 12.58 5.55 -8.52
C ARG A 230 13.12 6.85 -9.11
N THR A 231 13.31 6.91 -10.42
CA THR A 231 14.02 7.99 -11.08
C THR A 231 13.19 8.73 -12.12
N GLN A 232 12.04 8.17 -12.49
CA GLN A 232 11.16 8.75 -13.49
C GLN A 232 9.75 8.89 -12.93
N LYS A 233 9.22 10.10 -13.07
CA LYS A 233 7.80 10.38 -12.90
C LYS A 233 7.08 9.86 -14.15
N PRO A 234 5.94 9.14 -14.02
CA PRO A 234 5.13 8.81 -15.18
C PRO A 234 4.84 10.04 -16.02
N ALA A 235 4.96 9.94 -17.35
CA ALA A 235 4.77 11.09 -18.26
C ALA A 235 3.38 11.72 -18.09
N GLU A 236 2.37 10.91 -17.80
CA GLU A 236 1.00 11.34 -17.52
C GLU A 236 0.90 12.25 -16.28
N PHE A 237 1.81 12.10 -15.32
CA PHE A 237 1.84 12.90 -14.10
C PHE A 237 2.64 14.21 -14.22
N GLU A 238 3.15 14.55 -15.40
CA GLU A 238 3.68 15.90 -15.66
C GLU A 238 2.58 16.97 -15.51
N ASP A 239 1.35 16.64 -15.89
CA ASP A 239 0.18 17.42 -15.55
C ASP A 239 -0.22 17.18 -14.09
N ALA A 240 -0.24 18.23 -13.29
CA ALA A 240 -0.55 18.17 -11.86
C ALA A 240 -2.03 17.85 -11.60
N THR A 241 -2.90 17.97 -12.59
CA THR A 241 -4.34 17.70 -12.49
C THR A 241 -4.68 16.23 -12.75
N VAL A 242 -3.79 15.48 -13.40
CA VAL A 242 -3.96 14.04 -13.63
C VAL A 242 -3.78 13.25 -12.33
N VAL A 243 -4.78 12.46 -11.98
CA VAL A 243 -4.79 11.67 -10.74
C VAL A 243 -4.29 10.25 -10.98
N GLY A 244 -4.78 9.61 -12.03
CA GLY A 244 -4.42 8.26 -12.44
C GLY A 244 -5.11 7.17 -11.64
N GLY A 245 -5.02 5.95 -12.16
CA GLY A 245 -5.64 4.75 -11.59
C GLY A 245 -4.85 4.12 -10.44
N PHE A 246 -5.44 3.08 -9.89
CA PHE A 246 -4.81 2.23 -8.87
C PHE A 246 -3.72 1.34 -9.46
N GLY A 247 -2.79 0.89 -8.61
CA GLY A 247 -1.72 0.00 -9.02
C GLY A 247 -1.08 -0.69 -7.84
N SER A 248 -0.54 -1.88 -8.07
CA SER A 248 0.08 -2.71 -7.05
C SER A 248 1.41 -3.28 -7.52
N TRP A 249 2.29 -3.60 -6.59
CA TRP A 249 3.50 -4.38 -6.84
C TRP A 249 3.24 -5.89 -6.85
N HIS A 250 2.05 -6.32 -6.47
CA HIS A 250 1.62 -7.71 -6.57
C HIS A 250 1.32 -8.08 -8.03
N THR A 251 1.74 -9.28 -8.43
CA THR A 251 1.53 -9.74 -9.81
C THR A 251 0.06 -9.97 -10.11
N GLY A 252 -0.41 -9.44 -11.24
CA GLY A 252 -1.71 -9.75 -11.83
C GLY A 252 -2.87 -8.88 -11.38
N GLY A 253 -2.65 -7.88 -10.50
CA GLY A 253 -3.71 -6.98 -10.03
C GLY A 253 -3.37 -6.37 -8.67
N GLY A 254 -4.38 -5.86 -7.96
CA GLY A 254 -4.25 -5.23 -6.64
C GLY A 254 -5.31 -5.67 -5.65
N GLN A 255 -5.07 -5.37 -4.36
CA GLN A 255 -6.04 -5.54 -3.29
C GLN A 255 -6.90 -4.28 -3.17
N PHE A 256 -8.20 -4.47 -2.98
CA PHE A 256 -9.17 -3.39 -2.82
C PHE A 256 -10.09 -3.66 -1.63
N ALA A 257 -10.39 -2.63 -0.87
CA ALA A 257 -11.41 -2.64 0.16
C ALA A 257 -12.72 -2.09 -0.42
N LEU A 258 -13.79 -2.84 -0.30
CA LEU A 258 -15.14 -2.40 -0.66
C LEU A 258 -15.82 -1.75 0.54
N GLY A 259 -16.94 -1.08 0.28
CA GLY A 259 -17.69 -0.36 1.29
C GLY A 259 -18.27 -1.24 2.41
N ASP A 260 -18.45 -2.53 2.19
CA ASP A 260 -18.86 -3.51 3.19
C ASP A 260 -17.70 -3.99 4.10
N GLY A 261 -16.51 -3.47 3.88
CA GLY A 261 -15.27 -3.86 4.59
C GLY A 261 -14.62 -5.13 4.05
N SER A 262 -15.17 -5.77 3.02
CA SER A 262 -14.54 -6.93 2.38
C SER A 262 -13.31 -6.51 1.57
N ILE A 263 -12.28 -7.36 1.57
CA ILE A 263 -11.07 -7.13 0.79
C ILE A 263 -11.04 -8.12 -0.36
N ARG A 264 -11.05 -7.60 -1.59
CA ARG A 264 -11.01 -8.40 -2.82
C ARG A 264 -9.76 -8.11 -3.64
N PHE A 265 -9.26 -9.13 -4.31
CA PHE A 265 -8.21 -8.99 -5.31
C PHE A 265 -8.86 -8.75 -6.67
N ILE A 266 -8.59 -7.58 -7.27
CA ILE A 266 -9.09 -7.25 -8.60
C ILE A 266 -7.95 -7.46 -9.60
N ASN A 267 -8.24 -8.28 -10.62
CA ASN A 267 -7.28 -8.62 -11.67
C ASN A 267 -7.06 -7.43 -12.61
N GLU A 268 -5.83 -7.20 -13.06
CA GLU A 268 -5.47 -6.15 -14.04
C GLU A 268 -6.13 -6.32 -15.42
N ARG A 269 -6.74 -7.49 -15.70
CA ARG A 269 -7.48 -7.79 -16.94
C ARG A 269 -9.00 -7.66 -16.78
N ILE A 270 -9.47 -7.07 -15.68
CA ILE A 270 -10.89 -6.80 -15.51
C ILE A 270 -11.43 -5.96 -16.69
N ALA A 271 -12.67 -6.18 -17.10
CA ALA A 271 -13.32 -5.31 -18.08
C ALA A 271 -13.35 -3.88 -17.55
N ILE A 272 -12.95 -2.92 -18.38
CA ILE A 272 -12.82 -1.52 -17.92
C ILE A 272 -14.16 -0.95 -17.46
N GLU A 273 -15.25 -1.25 -18.13
CA GLU A 273 -16.57 -0.79 -17.77
C GLU A 273 -16.97 -1.32 -16.39
N THR A 274 -16.76 -2.61 -16.12
CA THR A 274 -17.00 -3.22 -14.80
C THR A 274 -16.18 -2.53 -13.72
N TYR A 275 -14.92 -2.23 -14.01
CA TYR A 275 -14.04 -1.59 -13.04
C TYR A 275 -14.40 -0.12 -12.77
N GLN A 276 -14.88 0.60 -13.80
CA GLN A 276 -15.38 1.96 -13.67
C GLN A 276 -16.65 2.01 -12.80
N HIS A 277 -17.59 1.08 -13.02
CA HIS A 277 -18.79 0.95 -12.17
C HIS A 277 -18.45 0.66 -10.71
N LEU A 278 -17.41 -0.14 -10.44
CA LEU A 278 -16.94 -0.35 -9.06
C LEU A 278 -16.35 0.92 -8.42
N GLY A 279 -15.91 1.90 -9.20
CA GLY A 279 -15.38 3.18 -8.73
C GLY A 279 -16.45 4.23 -8.44
N SER A 280 -17.64 4.09 -9.03
CA SER A 280 -18.79 4.96 -8.78
C SER A 280 -19.61 4.47 -7.57
N ARG A 281 -20.29 5.39 -6.87
CA ARG A 281 -21.22 5.07 -5.78
C ARG A 281 -22.69 5.10 -6.20
N ASN A 282 -23.00 5.64 -7.38
CA ASN A 282 -24.36 6.00 -7.75
C ASN A 282 -24.61 6.08 -9.27
N ASP A 283 -24.06 5.18 -10.05
CA ASP A 283 -24.29 5.11 -11.50
C ASP A 283 -25.44 4.17 -11.92
N ASP A 284 -26.11 3.56 -10.93
CA ASP A 284 -27.22 2.59 -11.10
C ASP A 284 -26.81 1.31 -11.87
N ASN A 285 -25.50 1.01 -11.96
CA ASN A 285 -25.00 -0.19 -12.62
C ASN A 285 -24.63 -1.27 -11.60
N PHE A 286 -25.39 -2.34 -11.61
CA PHE A 286 -25.08 -3.51 -10.79
C PHE A 286 -23.97 -4.33 -11.43
N VAL A 287 -22.83 -4.40 -10.75
CA VAL A 287 -21.72 -5.28 -11.12
C VAL A 287 -22.00 -6.67 -10.55
N GLY A 288 -22.05 -7.69 -11.42
CA GLY A 288 -22.12 -9.09 -11.01
C GLY A 288 -20.83 -9.57 -10.31
N GLU A 289 -20.67 -10.90 -10.19
CA GLU A 289 -19.38 -11.44 -9.68
C GLU A 289 -18.20 -11.03 -10.58
N PHE A 290 -17.14 -10.51 -9.97
CA PHE A 290 -15.92 -10.01 -10.62
C PHE A 290 -14.64 -10.50 -9.92
#